data_08d315b4d3719edc2eedddff956fb670
#
_entry.id   08d315b4d3719edc2eedddff956fb670
#
_cell.length_a   1.000
_cell.length_b   1.000
_cell.length_c   1.000
_cell.angle_alpha   90.00
_cell.angle_beta   90.00
_cell.angle_gamma   90.00
#
_symmetry.space_group_name_H-M   'P 1'
#
loop_
_entity.id
_entity.type
_entity.pdbx_description
1 polymer ?
#
loop_
_entity_poly.entity_id
_entity_poly.type
_entity_poly.pdbx_seq_one_letter_code
_entity_poly.pdbx_strand_id
1 'polypeptide(L)'
;MGNLDVQGVHSFFPVEIMCTITTVEKNQILDEILAARRSNRQFRQEVPPADMIRAIIHAGLLAPFAAAALGKSGKEYFRQFFVLKNGSAGLAEASGLVMGSVKKMAVTLEKEMKKNPAVQKNAGAFSKRLDMILSSGVVPGIGTAPWYIVVAERRGFPPVEKQSLSHALENMWLKATALGLGFQIVSVTGEMSDNKKFCDILGIPAGIYELMGCAVGYAQTPLPPSVRPPVDDVTRWLA
;
A
#
# COMPACT_ATOMS: atom_id res chain seq x y z
N MET A 1 -1.52 34.91 23.34
CA MET A 1 -0.10 34.76 22.97
C MET A 1 0.44 33.59 23.77
N GLY A 2 0.53 32.43 23.19
CA GLY A 2 1.08 31.20 23.79
C GLY A 2 1.90 30.51 22.72
N ASN A 3 3.22 30.55 22.86
CA ASN A 3 4.17 29.85 22.01
C ASN A 3 3.88 28.34 22.11
N LEU A 4 3.47 27.73 21.00
CA LEU A 4 3.50 26.28 20.85
C LEU A 4 4.93 25.88 20.48
N ASP A 5 5.59 25.34 21.49
CA ASP A 5 6.92 24.74 21.41
C ASP A 5 6.88 23.57 20.42
N VAL A 6 7.45 23.77 19.23
CA VAL A 6 7.67 22.73 18.22
C VAL A 6 9.00 22.04 18.56
N GLN A 7 9.06 21.40 19.72
CA GLN A 7 10.18 20.51 20.06
C GLN A 7 9.69 19.07 20.00
N GLY A 8 10.22 18.30 19.05
CA GLY A 8 10.01 16.84 19.06
C GLY A 8 9.99 16.12 17.71
N VAL A 9 10.54 16.69 16.63
CA VAL A 9 10.89 15.87 15.46
C VAL A 9 12.36 15.48 15.59
N HIS A 10 12.65 14.50 16.44
CA HIS A 10 13.95 13.87 16.42
C HIS A 10 14.15 13.20 15.06
N SER A 11 15.08 13.73 14.29
CA SER A 11 15.66 13.18 13.08
C SER A 11 16.10 11.73 13.38
N PHE A 12 15.36 10.76 12.87
CA PHE A 12 15.61 9.32 13.08
C PHE A 12 16.84 8.80 12.34
N PHE A 13 17.56 9.65 11.63
CA PHE A 13 18.82 9.30 10.96
C PHE A 13 19.85 10.40 11.22
N PRO A 14 21.03 10.08 11.79
CA PRO A 14 22.10 11.03 11.85
C PRO A 14 22.50 11.41 10.42
N VAL A 15 22.41 12.70 10.11
CA VAL A 15 22.77 13.28 8.80
C VAL A 15 24.21 12.94 8.39
N GLU A 16 25.07 12.65 9.35
CA GLU A 16 26.48 12.28 9.16
C GLU A 16 26.69 10.96 8.41
N ILE A 17 25.78 9.98 8.52
CA ILE A 17 25.92 8.69 7.81
C ILE A 17 25.66 8.85 6.31
N MET A 18 24.86 9.81 5.88
CA MET A 18 24.57 10.05 4.46
C MET A 18 25.75 10.67 3.69
N CYS A 19 26.68 11.35 4.38
CA CYS A 19 27.83 11.99 3.74
C CYS A 19 28.97 11.04 3.40
N THR A 20 29.02 9.83 3.96
CA THR A 20 30.12 8.88 3.76
C THR A 20 29.89 7.89 2.64
N ILE A 21 28.64 7.68 2.17
CA ILE A 21 28.31 6.75 1.10
C ILE A 21 28.44 7.44 -0.26
N THR A 22 29.25 6.86 -1.15
CA THR A 22 29.47 7.36 -2.51
C THR A 22 28.20 7.26 -3.37
N THR A 23 28.15 8.01 -4.49
CA THR A 23 27.04 7.89 -5.45
C THR A 23 26.92 6.49 -6.04
N VAL A 24 28.05 5.82 -6.28
CA VAL A 24 28.07 4.44 -6.81
C VAL A 24 27.44 3.48 -5.82
N GLU A 25 27.83 3.54 -4.55
CA GLU A 25 27.27 2.68 -3.49
C GLU A 25 25.78 2.94 -3.28
N LYS A 26 25.34 4.20 -3.32
CA LYS A 26 23.89 4.55 -3.24
C LYS A 26 23.10 3.92 -4.38
N ASN A 27 23.62 3.98 -5.60
CA ASN A 27 22.97 3.38 -6.75
C ASN A 27 22.90 1.85 -6.63
N GLN A 28 23.99 1.21 -6.24
CA GLN A 28 24.03 -0.24 -6.04
C GLN A 28 23.04 -0.70 -4.98
N ILE A 29 22.97 -0.02 -3.82
CA ILE A 29 22.02 -0.33 -2.75
C ILE A 29 20.57 -0.20 -3.26
N LEU A 30 20.28 0.85 -4.03
CA LEU A 30 18.96 1.03 -4.60
C LEU A 30 18.59 -0.09 -5.58
N ASP A 31 19.50 -0.47 -6.47
CA ASP A 31 19.31 -1.55 -7.44
C ASP A 31 19.03 -2.89 -6.74
N GLU A 32 19.75 -3.19 -5.66
CA GLU A 32 19.54 -4.38 -4.84
C GLU A 32 18.14 -4.39 -4.20
N ILE A 33 17.69 -3.25 -3.64
CA ILE A 33 16.34 -3.12 -3.04
C ILE A 33 15.26 -3.30 -4.11
N LEU A 34 15.42 -2.66 -5.27
CA LEU A 34 14.48 -2.76 -6.39
C LEU A 34 14.37 -4.21 -6.89
N ALA A 35 15.48 -4.91 -7.01
CA ALA A 35 15.53 -6.31 -7.43
C ALA A 35 14.92 -7.25 -6.38
N ALA A 36 15.15 -6.99 -5.10
CA ALA A 36 14.66 -7.80 -3.99
C ALA A 36 13.16 -7.61 -3.70
N ARG A 37 12.55 -6.48 -4.11
CA ARG A 37 11.16 -6.14 -3.85
C ARG A 37 10.19 -7.18 -4.42
N ARG A 38 9.40 -7.82 -3.57
CA ARG A 38 8.43 -8.87 -3.94
C ARG A 38 7.09 -8.70 -3.22
N SER A 39 5.98 -9.07 -3.87
CA SER A 39 4.66 -9.14 -3.25
C SER A 39 4.55 -10.37 -2.35
N ASN A 40 4.76 -10.20 -1.06
CA ASN A 40 4.60 -11.25 -0.06
C ASN A 40 3.15 -11.32 0.39
N ARG A 41 2.53 -12.49 0.29
CA ARG A 41 1.12 -12.72 0.65
C ARG A 41 0.94 -13.67 1.83
N GLN A 42 2.04 -14.23 2.31
CA GLN A 42 2.10 -15.11 3.47
C GLN A 42 3.13 -14.54 4.45
N PHE A 43 2.70 -14.38 5.68
CA PHE A 43 3.47 -13.73 6.73
C PHE A 43 3.64 -14.67 7.93
N ARG A 44 4.76 -14.54 8.62
CA ARG A 44 4.99 -15.17 9.91
C ARG A 44 4.09 -14.51 10.96
N GLN A 45 3.84 -15.22 12.06
CA GLN A 45 3.10 -14.65 13.21
C GLN A 45 3.91 -13.63 14.01
N GLU A 46 5.22 -13.61 13.80
CA GLU A 46 6.12 -12.65 14.44
C GLU A 46 5.73 -11.21 14.04
N VAL A 47 5.59 -10.36 15.05
CA VAL A 47 5.15 -8.98 14.87
C VAL A 47 6.36 -8.05 14.76
N PRO A 48 6.58 -7.39 13.61
CA PRO A 48 7.64 -6.39 13.50
C PRO A 48 7.44 -5.26 14.52
N PRO A 49 8.54 -4.73 15.09
CA PRO A 49 8.50 -3.59 16.00
C PRO A 49 7.81 -2.37 15.39
N ALA A 50 7.11 -1.61 16.22
CA ALA A 50 6.38 -0.42 15.78
C ALA A 50 7.29 0.63 15.11
N ASP A 51 8.56 0.71 15.49
CA ASP A 51 9.51 1.64 14.89
C ASP A 51 9.84 1.30 13.42
N MET A 52 9.86 0.02 13.06
CA MET A 52 9.97 -0.38 11.66
C MET A 52 8.73 0.09 10.86
N ILE A 53 7.55 -0.01 11.45
CA ILE A 53 6.31 0.47 10.83
C ILE A 53 6.32 2.00 10.68
N ARG A 54 6.81 2.74 11.70
CA ARG A 54 7.02 4.20 11.61
C ARG A 54 7.98 4.57 10.49
N ALA A 55 9.09 3.84 10.33
CA ALA A 55 10.05 4.07 9.26
C ALA A 55 9.44 3.84 7.86
N ILE A 56 8.57 2.83 7.72
CA ILE A 56 7.83 2.57 6.48
C ILE A 56 6.85 3.71 6.18
N ILE A 57 6.08 4.14 7.18
CA ILE A 57 5.15 5.28 7.04
C ILE A 57 5.90 6.56 6.66
N HIS A 58 7.05 6.82 7.28
CA HIS A 58 7.88 7.97 6.97
C HIS A 58 8.33 7.96 5.49
N ALA A 59 8.70 6.80 4.93
CA ALA A 59 9.00 6.69 3.51
C ALA A 59 7.79 7.03 2.62
N GLY A 60 6.58 6.63 3.04
CA GLY A 60 5.34 7.02 2.38
C GLY A 60 5.05 8.53 2.43
N LEU A 61 5.40 9.19 3.54
CA LEU A 61 5.27 10.66 3.66
C LEU A 61 6.18 11.41 2.68
N LEU A 62 7.35 10.86 2.37
CA LEU A 62 8.32 11.45 1.44
C LEU A 62 7.93 11.28 -0.04
N ALA A 63 6.85 10.57 -0.34
CA ALA A 63 6.41 10.39 -1.71
C ALA A 63 5.88 11.70 -2.33
N PRO A 64 6.14 11.92 -3.63
CA PRO A 64 5.64 13.11 -4.33
C PRO A 64 4.11 13.09 -4.41
N PHE A 65 3.53 14.28 -4.56
CA PHE A 65 2.10 14.49 -4.72
C PHE A 65 1.86 15.73 -5.60
N ALA A 66 0.68 15.81 -6.19
CA ALA A 66 0.30 16.98 -6.99
C ALA A 66 -0.26 18.07 -6.09
N ALA A 67 0.59 19.00 -5.64
CA ALA A 67 0.23 20.08 -4.72
C ALA A 67 -0.94 20.95 -5.20
N ALA A 68 -1.10 21.13 -6.52
CA ALA A 68 -2.21 21.88 -7.11
C ALA A 68 -3.57 21.17 -6.95
N ALA A 69 -3.57 19.85 -6.84
CA ALA A 69 -4.77 19.05 -6.67
C ALA A 69 -5.24 18.95 -5.20
N LEU A 70 -4.40 19.38 -4.26
CA LEU A 70 -4.75 19.29 -2.85
C LEU A 70 -5.90 20.24 -2.52
N GLY A 71 -6.99 19.67 -2.09
CA GLY A 71 -8.03 20.43 -1.41
C GLY A 71 -7.48 20.96 -0.09
N LYS A 72 -6.86 22.13 -0.11
CA LYS A 72 -6.43 22.83 1.11
C LYS A 72 -7.67 23.22 1.91
N SER A 73 -8.03 22.46 2.89
CA SER A 73 -8.96 22.93 3.90
C SER A 73 -8.37 22.66 5.27
N GLY A 74 -7.91 23.69 5.93
CA GLY A 74 -7.58 23.66 7.34
C GLY A 74 -6.21 23.11 7.71
N LYS A 75 -6.11 22.69 8.97
CA LYS A 75 -4.86 22.28 9.65
C LYS A 75 -4.46 20.82 9.40
N GLU A 76 -5.30 20.02 8.73
CA GLU A 76 -5.05 18.61 8.51
C GLU A 76 -4.16 18.38 7.29
N TYR A 77 -3.14 17.53 7.48
CA TYR A 77 -2.33 17.07 6.37
C TYR A 77 -3.17 16.21 5.41
N PHE A 78 -3.01 16.39 4.12
CA PHE A 78 -3.86 15.76 3.09
C PHE A 78 -3.72 14.24 3.03
N ARG A 79 -2.58 13.67 3.47
CA ARG A 79 -2.30 12.23 3.51
C ARG A 79 -2.24 11.75 4.94
N GLN A 80 -3.00 10.70 5.25
CA GLN A 80 -3.09 10.11 6.58
C GLN A 80 -2.81 8.61 6.51
N PHE A 81 -2.29 8.04 7.60
CA PHE A 81 -1.97 6.62 7.71
C PHE A 81 -2.68 6.02 8.93
N PHE A 82 -3.42 4.95 8.70
CA PHE A 82 -4.16 4.23 9.74
C PHE A 82 -3.55 2.84 9.88
N VAL A 83 -3.07 2.54 11.08
CA VAL A 83 -2.35 1.28 11.36
C VAL A 83 -3.23 0.39 12.23
N LEU A 84 -3.60 -0.76 11.68
CA LEU A 84 -4.39 -1.78 12.37
C LEU A 84 -3.52 -3.01 12.65
N LYS A 85 -3.48 -3.43 13.91
CA LYS A 85 -2.74 -4.61 14.34
C LYS A 85 -3.63 -5.85 14.21
N ASN A 86 -3.04 -6.97 13.82
CA ASN A 86 -3.74 -8.24 13.79
C ASN A 86 -4.31 -8.60 15.17
N GLY A 87 -5.54 -9.13 15.18
CA GLY A 87 -6.29 -9.43 16.40
C GLY A 87 -7.08 -8.25 16.97
N SER A 88 -6.97 -7.02 16.40
CA SER A 88 -7.83 -5.91 16.82
C SER A 88 -9.27 -6.04 16.27
N ALA A 89 -10.25 -5.58 17.05
CA ALA A 89 -11.66 -5.58 16.62
C ALA A 89 -11.87 -4.78 15.32
N GLY A 90 -11.22 -3.61 15.19
CA GLY A 90 -11.30 -2.81 13.97
C GLY A 90 -10.76 -3.52 12.73
N LEU A 91 -9.69 -4.32 12.86
CA LEU A 91 -9.19 -5.11 11.73
C LEU A 91 -10.14 -6.25 11.36
N ALA A 92 -10.74 -6.92 12.33
CA ALA A 92 -11.72 -7.97 12.08
C ALA A 92 -12.95 -7.44 11.33
N GLU A 93 -13.48 -6.29 11.74
CA GLU A 93 -14.59 -5.62 11.06
C GLU A 93 -14.18 -5.16 9.64
N ALA A 94 -13.03 -4.50 9.49
CA ALA A 94 -12.50 -4.09 8.20
C ALA A 94 -12.34 -5.28 7.23
N SER A 95 -11.83 -6.41 7.71
CA SER A 95 -11.69 -7.64 6.92
C SER A 95 -13.04 -8.14 6.39
N GLY A 96 -14.08 -8.12 7.23
CA GLY A 96 -15.45 -8.50 6.83
C GLY A 96 -16.01 -7.59 5.73
N LEU A 97 -15.82 -6.27 5.85
CA LEU A 97 -16.27 -5.29 4.86
C LEU A 97 -15.54 -5.46 3.52
N VAL A 98 -14.21 -5.65 3.55
CA VAL A 98 -13.41 -5.89 2.35
C VAL A 98 -13.79 -7.22 1.69
N MET A 99 -14.06 -8.27 2.46
CA MET A 99 -14.57 -9.54 1.93
C MET A 99 -15.92 -9.35 1.22
N GLY A 100 -16.79 -8.49 1.75
CA GLY A 100 -18.04 -8.11 1.08
C GLY A 100 -17.79 -7.47 -0.30
N SER A 101 -16.77 -6.65 -0.45
CA SER A 101 -16.37 -6.06 -1.73
C SER A 101 -15.79 -7.10 -2.68
N VAL A 102 -14.98 -8.03 -2.19
CA VAL A 102 -14.46 -9.15 -2.99
C VAL A 102 -15.60 -10.00 -3.57
N LYS A 103 -16.63 -10.29 -2.77
CA LYS A 103 -17.84 -11.00 -3.24
C LYS A 103 -18.54 -10.26 -4.37
N LYS A 104 -18.75 -8.95 -4.23
CA LYS A 104 -19.36 -8.12 -5.28
C LYS A 104 -18.51 -8.10 -6.55
N MET A 105 -17.19 -7.97 -6.40
CA MET A 105 -16.25 -7.97 -7.51
C MET A 105 -16.29 -9.30 -8.29
N ALA A 106 -16.33 -10.45 -7.61
CA ALA A 106 -16.44 -11.76 -8.24
C ALA A 106 -17.73 -11.90 -9.06
N VAL A 107 -18.86 -11.50 -8.51
CA VAL A 107 -20.16 -11.52 -9.22
C VAL A 107 -20.13 -10.60 -10.44
N THR A 108 -19.54 -9.41 -10.32
CA THR A 108 -19.43 -8.47 -11.45
C THR A 108 -18.53 -9.02 -12.53
N LEU A 109 -17.37 -9.57 -12.16
CA LEU A 109 -16.42 -10.17 -13.09
C LEU A 109 -17.06 -11.33 -13.86
N GLU A 110 -17.77 -12.22 -13.18
CA GLU A 110 -18.47 -13.35 -13.81
C GLU A 110 -19.48 -12.88 -14.85
N LYS A 111 -20.26 -11.83 -14.54
CA LYS A 111 -21.21 -11.22 -15.49
C LYS A 111 -20.51 -10.62 -16.71
N GLU A 112 -19.40 -9.92 -16.51
CA GLU A 112 -18.64 -9.33 -17.61
C GLU A 112 -17.94 -10.40 -18.48
N MET A 113 -17.42 -11.48 -17.87
CA MET A 113 -16.84 -12.61 -18.61
C MET A 113 -17.89 -13.30 -19.51
N LYS A 114 -19.15 -13.41 -19.06
CA LYS A 114 -20.25 -13.97 -19.89
C LYS A 114 -20.61 -13.08 -21.06
N LYS A 115 -20.44 -11.77 -20.97
CA LYS A 115 -20.81 -10.79 -22.01
C LYS A 115 -19.69 -10.49 -22.98
N ASN A 116 -18.42 -10.58 -22.53
CA ASN A 116 -17.27 -10.13 -23.29
C ASN A 116 -16.21 -11.24 -23.41
N PRO A 117 -16.04 -11.86 -24.58
CA PRO A 117 -15.05 -12.92 -24.80
C PRO A 117 -13.60 -12.49 -24.50
N ALA A 118 -13.27 -11.21 -24.73
CA ALA A 118 -11.93 -10.70 -24.42
C ALA A 118 -11.69 -10.66 -22.90
N VAL A 119 -12.70 -10.28 -22.12
CA VAL A 119 -12.62 -10.34 -20.65
C VAL A 119 -12.52 -11.79 -20.20
N GLN A 120 -13.31 -12.69 -20.75
CA GLN A 120 -13.26 -14.11 -20.44
C GLN A 120 -11.85 -14.70 -20.66
N LYS A 121 -11.23 -14.38 -21.80
CA LYS A 121 -9.88 -14.84 -22.15
C LYS A 121 -8.81 -14.30 -21.19
N ASN A 122 -8.89 -13.03 -20.80
CA ASN A 122 -7.83 -12.34 -20.09
C ASN A 122 -7.99 -12.38 -18.56
N ALA A 123 -9.21 -12.52 -18.04
CA ALA A 123 -9.50 -12.43 -16.60
C ALA A 123 -9.55 -13.79 -15.87
N GLY A 124 -9.35 -14.91 -16.58
CA GLY A 124 -9.50 -16.25 -15.99
C GLY A 124 -8.61 -16.52 -14.77
N ALA A 125 -7.36 -16.05 -14.78
CA ALA A 125 -6.45 -16.18 -13.65
C ALA A 125 -6.93 -15.34 -12.44
N PHE A 126 -7.47 -14.16 -12.70
CA PHE A 126 -8.02 -13.29 -11.67
C PHE A 126 -9.31 -13.87 -11.06
N SER A 127 -10.20 -14.41 -11.89
CA SER A 127 -11.41 -15.11 -11.43
C SER A 127 -11.06 -16.26 -10.49
N LYS A 128 -10.15 -17.16 -10.88
CA LYS A 128 -9.68 -18.26 -10.04
C LYS A 128 -9.12 -17.77 -8.70
N ARG A 129 -8.44 -16.63 -8.70
CA ARG A 129 -7.92 -16.03 -7.47
C ARG A 129 -9.03 -15.53 -6.56
N LEU A 130 -10.07 -14.90 -7.11
CA LEU A 130 -11.25 -14.50 -6.34
C LEU A 130 -11.94 -15.72 -5.73
N ASP A 131 -12.11 -16.80 -6.50
CA ASP A 131 -12.69 -18.05 -6.02
C ASP A 131 -11.91 -18.65 -4.84
N MET A 132 -10.57 -18.63 -4.91
CA MET A 132 -9.72 -19.09 -3.80
C MET A 132 -9.91 -18.22 -2.55
N ILE A 133 -10.01 -16.90 -2.70
CA ILE A 133 -10.26 -15.97 -1.58
C ILE A 133 -11.65 -16.24 -0.98
N LEU A 134 -12.66 -16.41 -1.79
CA LEU A 134 -14.02 -16.67 -1.35
C LEU A 134 -14.12 -18.03 -0.64
N SER A 135 -13.45 -19.06 -1.14
CA SER A 135 -13.43 -20.40 -0.55
C SER A 135 -12.67 -20.44 0.78
N SER A 136 -11.58 -19.68 0.89
CA SER A 136 -10.81 -19.57 2.14
C SER A 136 -11.49 -18.69 3.20
N GLY A 137 -12.39 -17.82 2.79
CA GLY A 137 -13.01 -16.83 3.67
C GLY A 137 -12.07 -15.73 4.16
N VAL A 138 -10.85 -15.63 3.58
CA VAL A 138 -9.81 -14.69 4.04
C VAL A 138 -9.22 -13.92 2.86
N VAL A 139 -9.20 -12.58 2.97
CA VAL A 139 -8.47 -11.74 2.03
C VAL A 139 -7.00 -11.71 2.45
N PRO A 140 -6.06 -12.21 1.60
CA PRO A 140 -4.65 -12.20 1.95
C PRO A 140 -4.15 -10.81 2.32
N GLY A 141 -3.43 -10.71 3.44
CA GLY A 141 -2.91 -9.45 3.98
C GLY A 141 -3.80 -8.84 5.07
N ILE A 142 -5.14 -8.90 4.94
CA ILE A 142 -6.04 -8.37 5.98
C ILE A 142 -6.35 -9.49 6.98
N GLY A 143 -5.88 -9.32 8.23
CA GLY A 143 -6.03 -10.34 9.27
C GLY A 143 -5.08 -11.53 9.15
N THR A 144 -4.21 -11.58 8.13
CA THR A 144 -3.17 -12.61 7.97
C THR A 144 -1.77 -12.07 8.14
N ALA A 145 -1.56 -10.78 7.96
CA ALA A 145 -0.31 -10.08 8.25
C ALA A 145 -0.37 -9.48 9.66
N PRO A 146 0.76 -9.37 10.38
CA PRO A 146 0.82 -8.70 11.68
C PRO A 146 0.30 -7.27 11.68
N TRP A 147 0.54 -6.53 10.60
CA TRP A 147 0.13 -5.15 10.42
C TRP A 147 -0.61 -4.95 9.11
N TYR A 148 -1.70 -4.21 9.18
CA TYR A 148 -2.43 -3.69 8.03
C TYR A 148 -2.46 -2.17 8.10
N ILE A 149 -2.04 -1.49 7.02
CA ILE A 149 -1.96 -0.04 6.97
C ILE A 149 -2.88 0.44 5.86
N VAL A 150 -3.77 1.38 6.17
CA VAL A 150 -4.57 2.10 5.20
C VAL A 150 -3.95 3.47 5.01
N VAL A 151 -3.63 3.83 3.78
CA VAL A 151 -3.21 5.17 3.38
C VAL A 151 -4.41 5.87 2.79
N ALA A 152 -4.76 7.02 3.35
CA ALA A 152 -5.86 7.86 2.90
C ALA A 152 -5.31 9.18 2.36
N GLU A 153 -5.77 9.60 1.20
CA GLU A 153 -5.40 10.90 0.61
C GLU A 153 -6.66 11.67 0.26
N ARG A 154 -6.74 12.92 0.72
CA ARG A 154 -7.90 13.78 0.48
C ARG A 154 -8.10 13.98 -1.01
N ARG A 155 -9.34 13.74 -1.48
CA ARG A 155 -9.73 13.96 -2.87
C ARG A 155 -9.62 15.44 -3.24
N GLY A 156 -9.05 15.71 -4.40
CA GLY A 156 -8.83 17.06 -4.94
C GLY A 156 -9.23 17.17 -6.41
N PHE A 157 -8.85 18.26 -7.05
CA PHE A 157 -9.08 18.48 -8.46
C PHE A 157 -7.81 19.01 -9.14
N PRO A 158 -7.35 18.41 -10.26
CA PRO A 158 -7.85 17.18 -10.87
C PRO A 158 -7.65 15.94 -9.96
N PRO A 159 -8.44 14.85 -10.15
CA PRO A 159 -8.37 13.66 -9.30
C PRO A 159 -7.10 12.85 -9.64
N VAL A 160 -6.04 13.02 -8.86
CA VAL A 160 -4.74 12.35 -9.03
C VAL A 160 -4.30 11.55 -7.80
N GLU A 161 -5.21 11.35 -6.84
CA GLU A 161 -4.92 10.70 -5.56
C GLU A 161 -4.42 9.27 -5.76
N LYS A 162 -4.95 8.53 -6.74
CA LYS A 162 -4.52 7.15 -7.02
C LYS A 162 -3.07 7.07 -7.48
N GLN A 163 -2.61 8.04 -8.30
CA GLN A 163 -1.20 8.13 -8.69
C GLN A 163 -0.33 8.48 -7.47
N SER A 164 -0.74 9.46 -6.70
CA SER A 164 -0.04 9.92 -5.50
C SER A 164 0.06 8.80 -4.44
N LEU A 165 -1.04 8.09 -4.18
CA LEU A 165 -1.06 6.93 -3.30
C LEU A 165 -0.16 5.79 -3.81
N SER A 166 -0.07 5.58 -5.12
CA SER A 166 0.81 4.57 -5.71
C SER A 166 2.28 4.89 -5.43
N HIS A 167 2.68 6.15 -5.54
CA HIS A 167 4.03 6.59 -5.16
C HIS A 167 4.30 6.38 -3.67
N ALA A 168 3.34 6.72 -2.81
CA ALA A 168 3.48 6.52 -1.37
C ALA A 168 3.66 5.03 -1.02
N LEU A 169 2.84 4.16 -1.61
CA LEU A 169 2.92 2.72 -1.36
C LEU A 169 4.21 2.10 -1.93
N GLU A 170 4.72 2.56 -3.07
CA GLU A 170 6.00 2.07 -3.59
C GLU A 170 7.16 2.48 -2.68
N ASN A 171 7.22 3.73 -2.20
CA ASN A 171 8.22 4.15 -1.22
C ASN A 171 8.14 3.30 0.07
N MET A 172 6.93 3.04 0.57
CA MET A 172 6.70 2.17 1.74
C MET A 172 7.19 0.75 1.46
N TRP A 173 6.96 0.24 0.27
CA TRP A 173 7.36 -1.11 -0.13
C TRP A 173 8.87 -1.26 -0.22
N LEU A 174 9.54 -0.32 -0.88
CA LEU A 174 11.00 -0.28 -0.97
C LEU A 174 11.61 -0.20 0.44
N LYS A 175 11.04 0.63 1.31
CA LYS A 175 11.48 0.73 2.71
C LYS A 175 11.26 -0.55 3.49
N ALA A 176 10.13 -1.21 3.32
CA ALA A 176 9.86 -2.51 3.95
C ALA A 176 10.87 -3.57 3.46
N THR A 177 11.16 -3.59 2.15
CA THR A 177 12.17 -4.48 1.55
C THR A 177 13.56 -4.22 2.14
N ALA A 178 13.97 -2.96 2.25
CA ALA A 178 15.25 -2.57 2.87
C ALA A 178 15.35 -2.97 4.36
N LEU A 179 14.21 -3.05 5.05
CA LEU A 179 14.12 -3.51 6.44
C LEU A 179 14.00 -5.04 6.58
N GLY A 180 14.05 -5.80 5.48
CA GLY A 180 13.88 -7.26 5.49
C GLY A 180 12.43 -7.70 5.75
N LEU A 181 11.46 -6.80 5.57
CA LEU A 181 10.04 -7.09 5.76
C LEU A 181 9.35 -7.43 4.43
N GLY A 182 8.38 -8.34 4.52
CA GLY A 182 7.43 -8.60 3.45
C GLY A 182 6.36 -7.51 3.38
N PHE A 183 5.92 -7.23 2.16
CA PHE A 183 4.91 -6.22 1.86
C PHE A 183 3.94 -6.71 0.80
N GLN A 184 2.67 -6.36 0.94
CA GLN A 184 1.62 -6.62 -0.05
C GLN A 184 0.71 -5.42 -0.18
N ILE A 185 0.50 -4.93 -1.40
CA ILE A 185 -0.60 -3.99 -1.68
C ILE A 185 -1.92 -4.78 -1.65
N VAL A 186 -2.90 -4.26 -0.94
CA VAL A 186 -4.26 -4.76 -0.85
C VAL A 186 -5.17 -3.78 -1.59
N SER A 187 -5.16 -3.88 -2.92
CA SER A 187 -5.81 -2.90 -3.81
C SER A 187 -7.33 -2.80 -3.61
N VAL A 188 -7.99 -3.89 -3.19
CA VAL A 188 -9.43 -3.90 -2.91
C VAL A 188 -9.83 -2.92 -1.78
N THR A 189 -8.87 -2.44 -0.97
CA THR A 189 -9.11 -1.36 0.00
C THR A 189 -9.60 -0.07 -0.67
N GLY A 190 -9.22 0.18 -1.92
CA GLY A 190 -9.71 1.33 -2.69
C GLY A 190 -11.22 1.35 -2.86
N GLU A 191 -11.87 0.18 -2.89
CA GLU A 191 -13.32 0.06 -2.95
C GLU A 191 -14.04 0.51 -1.66
N MET A 192 -13.26 0.78 -0.60
CA MET A 192 -13.77 1.21 0.70
C MET A 192 -13.87 2.73 0.84
N SER A 193 -13.39 3.51 -0.12
CA SER A 193 -13.33 4.98 -0.06
C SER A 193 -14.68 5.64 0.21
N ASP A 194 -15.77 5.05 -0.28
CA ASP A 194 -17.14 5.52 -0.09
C ASP A 194 -17.94 4.64 0.91
N ASN A 195 -17.31 3.65 1.52
CA ASN A 195 -17.96 2.77 2.49
C ASN A 195 -17.97 3.41 3.87
N LYS A 196 -19.16 3.89 4.30
CA LYS A 196 -19.31 4.58 5.57
C LYS A 196 -18.78 3.76 6.76
N LYS A 197 -19.13 2.48 6.88
CA LYS A 197 -18.69 1.64 8.00
C LYS A 197 -17.16 1.48 8.04
N PHE A 198 -16.54 1.31 6.88
CA PHE A 198 -15.08 1.23 6.82
C PHE A 198 -14.41 2.55 7.20
N CYS A 199 -14.95 3.66 6.71
CA CYS A 199 -14.47 5.01 7.06
C CYS A 199 -14.70 5.33 8.55
N ASP A 200 -15.79 4.87 9.14
CA ASP A 200 -16.06 5.01 10.59
C ASP A 200 -15.00 4.28 11.44
N ILE A 201 -14.52 3.10 11.01
CA ILE A 201 -13.40 2.40 11.68
C ILE A 201 -12.14 3.25 11.70
N LEU A 202 -11.90 4.01 10.63
CA LEU A 202 -10.73 4.90 10.50
C LEU A 202 -10.95 6.27 11.16
N GLY A 203 -12.17 6.60 11.57
CA GLY A 203 -12.54 7.92 12.11
C GLY A 203 -12.51 9.04 11.07
N ILE A 204 -12.78 8.74 9.79
CA ILE A 204 -12.80 9.70 8.69
C ILE A 204 -14.17 9.73 7.99
N PRO A 205 -14.55 10.86 7.37
CA PRO A 205 -15.78 10.93 6.60
C PRO A 205 -15.67 10.13 5.29
N ALA A 206 -16.73 9.37 4.96
CA ALA A 206 -16.81 8.64 3.70
C ALA A 206 -16.86 9.58 2.50
N GLY A 207 -16.24 9.20 1.40
CA GLY A 207 -16.25 9.95 0.14
C GLY A 207 -15.28 11.14 0.06
N ILE A 208 -14.60 11.47 1.15
CA ILE A 208 -13.67 12.61 1.20
C ILE A 208 -12.23 12.19 0.85
N TYR A 209 -11.90 10.94 1.11
CA TYR A 209 -10.56 10.40 0.88
C TYR A 209 -10.58 9.28 -0.16
N GLU A 210 -9.55 9.21 -0.97
CA GLU A 210 -9.20 8.01 -1.71
C GLU A 210 -8.35 7.12 -0.80
N LEU A 211 -8.60 5.80 -0.80
CA LEU A 211 -7.96 4.86 0.08
C LEU A 211 -7.12 3.85 -0.68
N MET A 212 -6.01 3.44 -0.09
CA MET A 212 -5.27 2.26 -0.48
C MET A 212 -4.75 1.52 0.74
N GLY A 213 -4.67 0.18 0.67
CA GLY A 213 -4.21 -0.64 1.78
C GLY A 213 -2.93 -1.41 1.46
N CYS A 214 -2.16 -1.67 2.51
CA CYS A 214 -1.04 -2.60 2.45
C CYS A 214 -0.93 -3.43 3.72
N ALA A 215 -0.35 -4.62 3.57
CA ALA A 215 -0.05 -5.54 4.64
C ALA A 215 1.46 -5.65 4.82
N VAL A 216 1.93 -5.68 6.08
CA VAL A 216 3.34 -5.69 6.44
C VAL A 216 3.61 -6.73 7.52
N GLY A 217 4.70 -7.48 7.36
CA GLY A 217 5.16 -8.48 8.32
C GLY A 217 6.41 -9.17 7.83
N TYR A 218 6.98 -10.11 8.58
CA TYR A 218 8.05 -10.96 8.07
C TYR A 218 7.49 -11.94 7.04
N ALA A 219 8.12 -12.04 5.87
CA ALA A 219 7.71 -13.01 4.86
C ALA A 219 7.86 -14.44 5.37
N GLN A 220 6.86 -15.30 5.12
CA GLN A 220 6.92 -16.69 5.53
C GLN A 220 7.97 -17.47 4.73
N THR A 221 8.08 -17.17 3.43
CA THR A 221 9.03 -17.83 2.53
C THR A 221 9.66 -16.77 1.62
N PRO A 222 10.98 -16.82 1.42
CA PRO A 222 11.64 -16.00 0.40
C PRO A 222 11.05 -16.28 -0.99
N LEU A 223 10.85 -15.23 -1.77
CA LEU A 223 10.37 -15.34 -3.14
C LEU A 223 11.56 -15.20 -4.11
N PRO A 224 11.57 -15.97 -5.21
CA PRO A 224 12.63 -15.84 -6.21
C PRO A 224 12.62 -14.44 -6.84
N PRO A 225 13.74 -14.00 -7.41
CA PRO A 225 13.81 -12.74 -8.14
C PRO A 225 12.75 -12.60 -9.22
N SER A 226 12.35 -11.37 -9.51
CA SER A 226 11.36 -11.07 -10.55
C SER A 226 12.03 -11.16 -11.93
N VAL A 227 11.52 -12.01 -12.79
CA VAL A 227 11.95 -12.03 -14.20
C VAL A 227 11.30 -10.84 -14.92
N ARG A 228 12.11 -10.07 -15.64
CA ARG A 228 11.68 -8.96 -16.49
C ARG A 228 12.37 -9.06 -17.84
N PRO A 229 11.77 -8.56 -18.93
CA PRO A 229 12.44 -8.49 -20.22
C PRO A 229 13.64 -7.54 -20.16
N PRO A 230 14.63 -7.71 -21.05
CA PRO A 230 15.68 -6.72 -21.25
C PRO A 230 15.11 -5.33 -21.55
N VAL A 231 15.81 -4.29 -21.12
CA VAL A 231 15.34 -2.90 -21.30
C VAL A 231 15.16 -2.56 -22.77
N ASP A 232 16.06 -3.03 -23.64
CA ASP A 232 16.02 -2.77 -25.08
C ASP A 232 14.78 -3.39 -25.79
N ASP A 233 14.27 -4.52 -25.26
CA ASP A 233 13.08 -5.17 -25.82
C ASP A 233 11.80 -4.33 -25.61
N VAL A 234 11.80 -3.43 -24.64
CA VAL A 234 10.64 -2.63 -24.23
C VAL A 234 10.83 -1.12 -24.40
N THR A 235 12.01 -0.70 -24.90
CA THR A 235 12.35 0.72 -25.08
C THR A 235 12.42 1.09 -26.55
N ARG A 236 11.83 2.22 -26.93
CA ARG A 236 11.95 2.83 -28.25
C ARG A 236 12.48 4.24 -28.09
N TRP A 237 13.65 4.49 -28.64
CA TRP A 237 14.24 5.83 -28.72
C TRP A 237 13.61 6.56 -29.92
N LEU A 238 12.82 7.62 -29.65
CA LEU A 238 12.22 8.45 -30.69
C LEU A 238 13.13 9.66 -30.90
N ALA A 239 13.56 9.84 -32.17
CA ALA A 239 14.40 11.00 -32.59
C ALA A 239 13.53 12.18 -32.99
#